data_9e8882cd210a02c6eeb6733c3b8c9af8
#
_entry.id   9e8882cd210a02c6eeb6733c3b8c9af8
#
_cell.length_a   1.000
_cell.length_b   1.000
_cell.length_c   1.000
_cell.angle_alpha   90.00
_cell.angle_beta   90.00
_cell.angle_gamma   90.00
#
_symmetry.space_group_name_H-M   'P 1'
#
loop_
_entity.id
_entity.type
_entity.pdbx_description
1 polymer ?
#
loop_
_entity_poly.entity_id
_entity_poly.type
_entity_poly.pdbx_seq_one_letter_code
_entity_poly.pdbx_strand_id
1 'polypeptide(L)'
;LAEENLLIPVLYSLPSKVTSLNVTMNYDSKSNPVQLFFSKLFKMHINALNRGKKPVFYHKEVLDVLSHPLIENIANSKEFVHEINKRNLSFFQLDKLNFNDVSNPFLSLITKTWSTNSLEIIEVIETIVFEIRAFLKEENEEVSLTFLYAFHQVLTQIKNYQLKYNVIDTP
;
A
#
# COMPACT_ATOMS: atom_id res chain seq x y z
N LEU A 1 5.84 26.62 2.85
CA LEU A 1 6.34 26.20 4.16
C LEU A 1 6.70 24.72 4.12
N ALA A 2 7.90 24.37 4.58
CA ALA A 2 8.36 22.98 4.64
C ALA A 2 7.84 22.22 5.88
N GLU A 3 7.41 22.96 6.90
CA GLU A 3 6.93 22.39 8.16
C GLU A 3 5.51 22.91 8.44
N GLU A 4 4.58 21.98 8.56
CA GLU A 4 3.17 22.25 8.82
C GLU A 4 2.95 22.99 10.14
N ASN A 5 3.74 22.64 11.15
CA ASN A 5 3.66 23.23 12.49
C ASN A 5 3.98 24.74 12.53
N LEU A 6 4.64 25.26 11.50
CA LEU A 6 4.97 26.68 11.39
C LEU A 6 3.85 27.53 10.76
N LEU A 7 2.83 26.90 10.18
CA LEU A 7 1.75 27.64 9.50
C LEU A 7 1.02 28.58 10.45
N ILE A 8 0.57 28.09 11.60
CA ILE A 8 -0.18 28.88 12.56
C ILE A 8 0.63 30.03 13.12
N PRO A 9 1.86 29.84 13.64
CA PRO A 9 2.71 30.96 14.07
C PRO A 9 2.95 32.00 12.99
N VAL A 10 3.18 31.60 11.74
CA VAL A 10 3.37 32.51 10.61
C VAL A 10 2.10 33.32 10.34
N LEU A 11 0.93 32.68 10.32
CA LEU A 11 -0.35 33.37 10.13
C LEU A 11 -0.61 34.43 11.19
N TYR A 12 -0.30 34.13 12.46
CA TYR A 12 -0.44 35.07 13.56
C TYR A 12 0.58 36.23 13.53
N SER A 13 1.72 36.02 12.85
CA SER A 13 2.75 37.07 12.71
C SER A 13 2.49 38.04 11.55
N LEU A 14 1.47 37.80 10.74
CA LEU A 14 1.17 38.65 9.58
C LEU A 14 0.60 39.98 10.02
N PRO A 15 1.06 41.08 9.40
CA PRO A 15 0.51 42.42 9.65
C PRO A 15 -0.96 42.50 9.27
N SER A 16 -1.76 43.27 10.02
CA SER A 16 -3.20 43.46 9.78
C SER A 16 -3.54 44.11 8.43
N LYS A 17 -2.53 44.65 7.72
CA LYS A 17 -2.67 45.22 6.37
C LYS A 17 -2.75 44.14 5.25
N VAL A 18 -2.47 42.88 5.55
CA VAL A 18 -2.55 41.78 4.57
C VAL A 18 -4.02 41.44 4.37
N THR A 19 -4.55 41.72 3.18
CA THR A 19 -5.95 41.47 2.82
C THR A 19 -6.22 40.11 2.20
N SER A 20 -5.18 39.47 1.65
CA SER A 20 -5.27 38.12 1.07
C SER A 20 -3.95 37.37 1.24
N LEU A 21 -4.04 36.09 1.41
CA LEU A 21 -2.90 35.19 1.56
C LEU A 21 -3.13 33.93 0.74
N ASN A 22 -2.12 33.52 -0.04
CA ASN A 22 -2.09 32.23 -0.69
C ASN A 22 -1.12 31.33 0.07
N VAL A 23 -1.62 30.23 0.63
CA VAL A 23 -0.82 29.25 1.38
C VAL A 23 -0.67 28.00 0.53
N THR A 24 0.55 27.74 0.08
CA THR A 24 0.88 26.47 -0.58
C THR A 24 1.68 25.62 0.38
N MET A 25 1.13 24.47 0.75
CA MET A 25 1.78 23.48 1.60
C MET A 25 1.96 22.18 0.86
N ASN A 26 3.09 21.52 1.11
CA ASN A 26 3.26 20.16 0.67
C ASN A 26 2.41 19.23 1.56
N TYR A 27 1.66 18.33 0.95
CA TYR A 27 0.96 17.30 1.67
C TYR A 27 1.99 16.28 2.22
N ASP A 28 1.93 15.99 3.52
CA ASP A 28 2.77 14.92 4.10
C ASP A 28 2.27 13.57 3.59
N SER A 29 3.02 13.02 2.64
CA SER A 29 2.70 11.73 2.05
C SER A 29 2.69 10.59 3.06
N LYS A 30 3.40 10.72 4.20
CA LYS A 30 3.46 9.67 5.24
C LYS A 30 2.12 9.37 5.88
N SER A 31 1.19 10.33 5.88
CA SER A 31 -0.16 10.16 6.40
C SER A 31 -1.15 9.66 5.35
N ASN A 32 -0.76 9.55 4.09
CA ASN A 32 -1.66 9.10 3.03
C ASN A 32 -1.99 7.60 3.17
N PRO A 33 -3.28 7.21 3.20
CA PRO A 33 -3.69 5.82 3.36
C PRO A 33 -3.09 4.88 2.30
N VAL A 34 -3.01 5.35 1.05
CA VAL A 34 -2.44 4.56 -0.06
C VAL A 34 -0.97 4.27 0.18
N GLN A 35 -0.18 5.27 0.60
CA GLN A 35 1.24 5.07 0.90
C GLN A 35 1.45 4.13 2.08
N LEU A 36 0.67 4.31 3.14
CA LEU A 36 0.74 3.44 4.32
C LEU A 36 0.43 1.99 3.95
N PHE A 37 -0.59 1.78 3.11
CA PHE A 37 -0.94 0.46 2.61
C PHE A 37 0.22 -0.19 1.84
N PHE A 38 0.76 0.48 0.80
CA PHE A 38 1.85 -0.08 0.01
C PHE A 38 3.12 -0.31 0.85
N SER A 39 3.44 0.59 1.78
CA SER A 39 4.57 0.42 2.70
C SER A 39 4.42 -0.86 3.55
N LYS A 40 3.23 -1.13 4.09
CA LYS A 40 2.93 -2.34 4.84
C LYS A 40 2.97 -3.59 3.96
N LEU A 41 2.40 -3.51 2.75
CA LEU A 41 2.39 -4.61 1.79
C LEU A 41 3.81 -5.02 1.39
N PHE A 42 4.66 -4.07 1.00
CA PHE A 42 6.05 -4.33 0.66
C PHE A 42 6.82 -4.93 1.84
N LYS A 43 6.69 -4.33 3.03
CA LYS A 43 7.34 -4.82 4.23
C LYS A 43 6.96 -6.27 4.53
N MET A 44 5.68 -6.61 4.43
CA MET A 44 5.17 -7.96 4.65
C MET A 44 5.82 -8.97 3.70
N HIS A 45 5.84 -8.68 2.39
CA HIS A 45 6.41 -9.59 1.39
C HIS A 45 7.94 -9.69 1.46
N ILE A 46 8.66 -8.57 1.58
CA ILE A 46 10.11 -8.56 1.71
C ILE A 46 10.56 -9.34 2.95
N ASN A 47 9.90 -9.10 4.08
CA ASN A 47 10.22 -9.84 5.30
C ASN A 47 9.90 -11.34 5.16
N ALA A 48 8.82 -11.70 4.46
CA ALA A 48 8.48 -13.10 4.23
C ALA A 48 9.54 -13.81 3.37
N LEU A 49 10.04 -13.16 2.32
CA LEU A 49 11.11 -13.69 1.46
C LEU A 49 12.42 -13.86 2.24
N ASN A 50 12.77 -12.92 3.13
CA ASN A 50 14.02 -12.95 3.89
C ASN A 50 14.03 -13.95 5.05
N ARG A 51 12.88 -14.55 5.43
CA ARG A 51 12.79 -15.48 6.58
C ARG A 51 13.16 -16.93 6.25
N GLY A 52 13.32 -17.30 5.00
CA GLY A 52 13.69 -18.68 4.66
C GLY A 52 13.68 -19.00 3.18
N LYS A 53 13.95 -20.26 2.84
CA LYS A 53 13.95 -20.74 1.44
C LYS A 53 12.55 -20.67 0.78
N LYS A 54 11.49 -20.72 1.56
CA LYS A 54 10.11 -20.47 1.14
C LYS A 54 9.59 -19.28 1.94
N PRO A 55 8.80 -18.40 1.32
CA PRO A 55 8.25 -17.25 2.01
C PRO A 55 7.44 -17.63 3.24
N VAL A 56 7.81 -17.07 4.38
CA VAL A 56 7.17 -17.30 5.68
C VAL A 56 6.64 -15.97 6.21
N PHE A 57 5.33 -15.87 6.34
CA PHE A 57 4.64 -14.66 6.76
C PHE A 57 4.48 -14.63 8.28
N TYR A 58 4.71 -13.46 8.87
CA TYR A 58 4.43 -13.20 10.26
C TYR A 58 3.01 -12.67 10.43
N HIS A 59 2.22 -13.30 11.31
CA HIS A 59 0.79 -13.00 11.46
C HIS A 59 0.49 -11.52 11.67
N LYS A 60 1.30 -10.78 12.46
CA LYS A 60 1.05 -9.35 12.70
C LYS A 60 1.21 -8.51 11.44
N GLU A 61 2.19 -8.82 10.59
CA GLU A 61 2.38 -8.10 9.32
C GLU A 61 1.21 -8.35 8.37
N VAL A 62 0.71 -9.58 8.32
CA VAL A 62 -0.47 -9.92 7.52
C VAL A 62 -1.73 -9.22 8.06
N LEU A 63 -1.92 -9.24 9.38
CA LEU A 63 -3.04 -8.52 10.02
C LEU A 63 -2.94 -7.01 9.80
N ASP A 64 -1.75 -6.42 9.86
CA ASP A 64 -1.52 -4.99 9.60
C ASP A 64 -1.92 -4.57 8.18
N VAL A 65 -1.74 -5.45 7.20
CA VAL A 65 -2.18 -5.23 5.81
C VAL A 65 -3.69 -5.42 5.70
N LEU A 66 -4.23 -6.53 6.19
CA LEU A 66 -5.64 -6.91 6.04
C LEU A 66 -6.60 -6.02 6.83
N SER A 67 -6.17 -5.49 7.99
CA SER A 67 -6.94 -4.55 8.79
C SER A 67 -6.74 -3.09 8.37
N HIS A 68 -6.06 -2.86 7.24
CA HIS A 68 -5.93 -1.51 6.72
C HIS A 68 -7.28 -1.02 6.18
N PRO A 69 -7.74 0.22 6.49
CA PRO A 69 -9.07 0.70 6.10
C PRO A 69 -9.39 0.54 4.61
N LEU A 70 -8.43 0.81 3.72
CA LEU A 70 -8.59 0.56 2.28
C LEU A 70 -8.95 -0.90 1.97
N ILE A 71 -8.29 -1.85 2.63
CA ILE A 71 -8.48 -3.28 2.35
C ILE A 71 -9.79 -3.78 2.95
N GLU A 72 -10.10 -3.33 4.15
CA GLU A 72 -11.35 -3.68 4.82
C GLU A 72 -12.56 -3.25 3.97
N ASN A 73 -12.51 -2.06 3.38
CA ASN A 73 -13.60 -1.54 2.55
C ASN A 73 -13.67 -2.21 1.16
N ILE A 74 -12.52 -2.47 0.52
CA ILE A 74 -12.49 -3.08 -0.82
C ILE A 74 -12.81 -4.57 -0.79
N ALA A 75 -12.28 -5.29 0.20
CA ALA A 75 -12.21 -6.74 0.17
C ALA A 75 -12.98 -7.45 1.30
N ASN A 76 -13.63 -6.73 2.20
CA ASN A 76 -14.30 -7.29 3.38
C ASN A 76 -13.41 -8.30 4.14
N SER A 77 -12.20 -7.89 4.48
CA SER A 77 -11.14 -8.77 5.03
C SER A 77 -11.40 -9.28 6.46
N LYS A 78 -12.50 -8.87 7.10
CA LYS A 78 -12.81 -9.21 8.51
C LYS A 78 -12.85 -10.70 8.80
N GLU A 79 -13.46 -11.48 7.92
CA GLU A 79 -13.54 -12.92 8.09
C GLU A 79 -12.17 -13.58 8.01
N PHE A 80 -11.32 -13.09 7.09
CA PHE A 80 -9.96 -13.55 6.93
C PHE A 80 -9.09 -13.24 8.16
N VAL A 81 -9.21 -12.03 8.67
CA VAL A 81 -8.56 -11.60 9.92
C VAL A 81 -9.01 -12.47 11.11
N HIS A 82 -10.31 -12.76 11.20
CA HIS A 82 -10.86 -13.61 12.25
C HIS A 82 -10.28 -15.04 12.18
N GLU A 83 -10.19 -15.61 10.98
CA GLU A 83 -9.66 -16.96 10.79
C GLU A 83 -8.17 -17.06 11.14
N ILE A 84 -7.36 -16.07 10.75
CA ILE A 84 -5.94 -16.01 11.14
C ILE A 84 -5.80 -15.97 12.67
N ASN A 85 -6.58 -15.12 13.35
CA ASN A 85 -6.55 -15.00 14.79
C ASN A 85 -7.00 -16.31 15.48
N LYS A 86 -8.04 -16.97 14.97
CA LYS A 86 -8.56 -18.22 15.50
C LYS A 86 -7.52 -19.35 15.43
N ARG A 87 -6.74 -19.42 14.34
CA ARG A 87 -5.70 -20.43 14.17
C ARG A 87 -4.48 -20.21 15.06
N ASN A 88 -4.32 -19.02 15.64
CA ASN A 88 -3.23 -18.63 16.54
C ASN A 88 -1.82 -18.99 16.03
N LEU A 89 -1.60 -18.85 14.73
CA LEU A 89 -0.33 -19.18 14.08
C LEU A 89 0.54 -17.93 14.08
N SER A 90 1.73 -18.01 14.68
CA SER A 90 2.69 -16.89 14.66
C SER A 90 3.36 -16.72 13.30
N PHE A 91 3.69 -17.82 12.66
CA PHE A 91 4.33 -17.87 11.34
C PHE A 91 3.65 -18.91 10.46
N PHE A 92 3.41 -18.59 9.21
CA PHE A 92 2.73 -19.47 8.27
C PHE A 92 3.09 -19.17 6.81
N GLN A 93 2.79 -20.14 5.94
CA GLN A 93 2.84 -19.97 4.50
C GLN A 93 1.41 -19.68 4.02
N LEU A 94 1.20 -18.60 3.26
CA LEU A 94 -0.13 -18.22 2.78
C LEU A 94 -0.77 -19.29 1.92
N ASP A 95 0.01 -20.00 1.12
CA ASP A 95 -0.46 -21.09 0.26
C ASP A 95 -1.07 -22.27 1.05
N LYS A 96 -0.71 -22.42 2.33
CA LYS A 96 -1.23 -23.47 3.21
C LYS A 96 -2.49 -23.08 3.96
N LEU A 97 -2.84 -21.83 3.93
CA LEU A 97 -4.09 -21.36 4.46
C LEU A 97 -5.13 -21.52 3.35
N ASN A 98 -5.71 -22.74 3.25
CA ASN A 98 -6.83 -22.99 2.35
C ASN A 98 -8.03 -22.16 2.83
N PHE A 99 -8.14 -20.95 2.33
CA PHE A 99 -9.32 -20.10 2.48
C PHE A 99 -10.30 -20.44 1.37
N ASN A 100 -10.82 -21.67 1.40
CA ASN A 100 -11.72 -22.22 0.36
C ASN A 100 -13.01 -21.40 0.19
N ASP A 101 -13.31 -20.49 1.10
CA ASP A 101 -14.53 -19.68 1.10
C ASP A 101 -14.29 -18.18 0.82
N VAL A 102 -13.04 -17.72 0.73
CA VAL A 102 -12.75 -16.31 0.47
C VAL A 102 -12.61 -16.09 -1.03
N SER A 103 -13.75 -15.94 -1.68
CA SER A 103 -13.86 -15.70 -3.14
C SER A 103 -13.57 -14.24 -3.55
N ASN A 104 -12.84 -13.48 -2.74
CA ASN A 104 -12.49 -12.11 -3.12
C ASN A 104 -11.18 -12.08 -3.93
N PRO A 105 -11.24 -11.73 -5.23
CA PRO A 105 -10.06 -11.69 -6.10
C PRO A 105 -8.97 -10.75 -5.60
N PHE A 106 -9.36 -9.65 -4.96
CA PHE A 106 -8.42 -8.65 -4.44
C PHE A 106 -7.60 -9.20 -3.25
N LEU A 107 -8.23 -9.94 -2.34
CA LEU A 107 -7.50 -10.63 -1.27
C LEU A 107 -6.50 -11.65 -1.83
N SER A 108 -6.89 -12.36 -2.86
CA SER A 108 -6.00 -13.31 -3.54
C SER A 108 -4.76 -12.63 -4.11
N LEU A 109 -4.88 -11.41 -4.65
CA LEU A 109 -3.75 -10.61 -5.15
C LEU A 109 -2.81 -10.19 -4.02
N ILE A 110 -3.35 -9.68 -2.90
CA ILE A 110 -2.56 -9.22 -1.75
C ILE A 110 -1.82 -10.38 -1.08
N THR A 111 -2.45 -11.55 -1.00
CA THR A 111 -1.91 -12.73 -0.32
C THR A 111 -1.09 -13.63 -1.24
N LYS A 112 -1.07 -13.36 -2.54
CA LYS A 112 -0.25 -14.10 -3.49
C LYS A 112 1.22 -13.95 -3.14
N THR A 113 1.91 -15.05 -2.93
CA THR A 113 3.36 -15.05 -2.71
C THR A 113 4.09 -14.44 -3.90
N TRP A 114 4.95 -13.46 -3.64
CA TRP A 114 5.76 -12.86 -4.70
C TRP A 114 6.78 -13.86 -5.23
N SER A 115 6.93 -13.86 -6.55
CA SER A 115 7.95 -14.63 -7.24
C SER A 115 9.32 -13.96 -7.13
N THR A 116 10.35 -14.63 -7.61
CA THR A 116 11.69 -14.03 -7.78
C THR A 116 11.79 -13.18 -9.06
N ASN A 117 10.74 -13.12 -9.87
CA ASN A 117 10.69 -12.34 -11.09
C ASN A 117 10.14 -10.94 -10.81
N SER A 118 10.97 -9.92 -10.94
CA SER A 118 10.60 -8.52 -10.68
C SER A 118 9.44 -8.03 -11.57
N LEU A 119 9.36 -8.48 -12.83
CA LEU A 119 8.27 -8.08 -13.73
C LEU A 119 6.93 -8.64 -13.27
N GLU A 120 6.89 -9.89 -12.81
CA GLU A 120 5.65 -10.47 -12.25
C GLU A 120 5.18 -9.75 -10.99
N ILE A 121 6.12 -9.33 -10.13
CA ILE A 121 5.81 -8.53 -8.94
C ILE A 121 5.19 -7.18 -9.36
N ILE A 122 5.80 -6.50 -10.34
CA ILE A 122 5.31 -5.22 -10.85
C ILE A 122 3.89 -5.37 -11.42
N GLU A 123 3.61 -6.43 -12.18
CA GLU A 123 2.27 -6.70 -12.73
C GLU A 123 1.21 -6.93 -11.65
N VAL A 124 1.57 -7.65 -10.58
CA VAL A 124 0.68 -7.83 -9.42
C VAL A 124 0.39 -6.47 -8.76
N ILE A 125 1.43 -5.65 -8.56
CA ILE A 125 1.28 -4.32 -7.95
C ILE A 125 0.44 -3.40 -8.86
N GLU A 126 0.64 -3.42 -10.18
CA GLU A 126 -0.19 -2.67 -11.14
C GLU A 126 -1.67 -3.07 -11.02
N THR A 127 -1.95 -4.37 -10.92
CA THR A 127 -3.32 -4.87 -10.73
C THR A 127 -3.94 -4.35 -9.44
N ILE A 128 -3.18 -4.39 -8.32
CA ILE A 128 -3.62 -3.83 -7.03
C ILE A 128 -3.90 -2.32 -7.15
N VAL A 129 -3.05 -1.58 -7.86
CA VAL A 129 -3.23 -0.13 -8.11
C VAL A 129 -4.54 0.12 -8.86
N PHE A 130 -4.88 -0.68 -9.87
CA PHE A 130 -6.12 -0.53 -10.63
C PHE A 130 -7.37 -0.80 -9.80
N GLU A 131 -7.36 -1.82 -8.95
CA GLU A 131 -8.46 -2.12 -8.03
C GLU A 131 -8.68 -1.00 -7.01
N ILE A 132 -7.60 -0.51 -6.36
CA ILE A 132 -7.67 0.62 -5.44
C ILE A 132 -8.18 1.88 -6.15
N ARG A 133 -7.73 2.13 -7.38
CA ARG A 133 -8.20 3.27 -8.17
C ARG A 133 -9.69 3.23 -8.45
N ALA A 134 -10.23 2.07 -8.78
CA ALA A 134 -11.66 1.90 -9.02
C ALA A 134 -12.45 2.27 -7.76
N PHE A 135 -12.07 1.75 -6.61
CA PHE A 135 -12.68 2.05 -5.32
C PHE A 135 -12.60 3.54 -4.95
N LEU A 136 -11.39 4.14 -5.02
CA LEU A 136 -11.20 5.56 -4.64
C LEU A 136 -11.97 6.53 -5.54
N LYS A 137 -12.24 6.16 -6.80
CA LYS A 137 -13.09 6.96 -7.70
C LYS A 137 -14.55 6.95 -7.26
N GLU A 138 -15.06 5.82 -6.78
CA GLU A 138 -16.42 5.71 -6.27
C GLU A 138 -16.60 6.53 -4.99
N GLU A 139 -15.57 6.57 -4.14
CA GLU A 139 -15.56 7.33 -2.88
C GLU A 139 -15.21 8.83 -3.05
N ASN A 140 -14.87 9.28 -4.26
CA ASN A 140 -14.44 10.66 -4.55
C ASN A 140 -13.21 11.14 -3.76
N GLU A 141 -12.27 10.26 -3.47
CA GLU A 141 -11.04 10.52 -2.71
C GLU A 141 -9.91 11.10 -3.58
N GLU A 142 -10.04 12.38 -3.98
CA GLU A 142 -9.15 13.05 -4.94
C GLU A 142 -7.68 13.06 -4.51
N VAL A 143 -7.39 13.29 -3.23
CA VAL A 143 -6.00 13.34 -2.71
C VAL A 143 -5.34 11.98 -2.83
N SER A 144 -6.03 10.93 -2.42
CA SER A 144 -5.57 9.55 -2.52
C SER A 144 -5.40 9.11 -3.97
N LEU A 145 -6.30 9.53 -4.87
CA LEU A 145 -6.19 9.29 -6.32
C LEU A 145 -4.97 9.97 -6.94
N THR A 146 -4.69 11.21 -6.56
CA THR A 146 -3.50 11.94 -7.05
C THR A 146 -2.22 11.23 -6.62
N PHE A 147 -2.17 10.77 -5.37
CA PHE A 147 -1.03 10.01 -4.85
C PHE A 147 -0.88 8.67 -5.57
N LEU A 148 -1.98 7.95 -5.77
CA LEU A 148 -1.99 6.67 -6.48
C LEU A 148 -1.51 6.83 -7.94
N TYR A 149 -1.90 7.94 -8.59
CA TYR A 149 -1.43 8.26 -9.94
C TYR A 149 0.09 8.48 -9.97
N ALA A 150 0.63 9.28 -9.05
CA ALA A 150 2.07 9.50 -8.95
C ALA A 150 2.83 8.18 -8.69
N PHE A 151 2.30 7.34 -7.81
CA PHE A 151 2.86 6.01 -7.53
C PHE A 151 2.86 5.14 -8.79
N HIS A 152 1.76 5.10 -9.54
CA HIS A 152 1.67 4.35 -10.80
C HIS A 152 2.66 4.83 -11.86
N GLN A 153 2.90 6.16 -11.94
CA GLN A 153 3.91 6.70 -12.85
C GLN A 153 5.32 6.20 -12.51
N VAL A 154 5.69 6.21 -11.22
CA VAL A 154 6.98 5.67 -10.76
C VAL A 154 7.08 4.18 -11.06
N LEU A 155 6.03 3.41 -10.79
CA LEU A 155 5.99 1.98 -11.09
C LEU A 155 6.18 1.69 -12.58
N THR A 156 5.53 2.47 -13.44
CA THR A 156 5.69 2.37 -14.90
C THR A 156 7.13 2.68 -15.34
N GLN A 157 7.77 3.68 -14.74
CA GLN A 157 9.19 3.99 -15.03
C GLN A 157 10.11 2.83 -14.62
N ILE A 158 9.89 2.24 -13.44
CA ILE A 158 10.63 1.07 -12.97
C ILE A 158 10.45 -0.11 -13.93
N LYS A 159 9.20 -0.39 -14.35
CA LYS A 159 8.87 -1.44 -15.32
C LYS A 159 9.62 -1.24 -16.64
N ASN A 160 9.56 -0.02 -17.19
CA ASN A 160 10.25 0.31 -18.44
C ASN A 160 11.78 0.20 -18.32
N TYR A 161 12.33 0.59 -17.18
CA TYR A 161 13.75 0.45 -16.88
C TYR A 161 14.14 -1.03 -16.83
N GLN A 162 13.37 -1.85 -16.13
CA GLN A 162 13.59 -3.29 -16.04
C GLN A 162 13.52 -3.97 -17.42
N LEU A 163 12.50 -3.64 -18.22
CA LEU A 163 12.36 -4.19 -19.57
C LEU A 163 13.54 -3.82 -20.48
N LYS A 164 14.09 -2.61 -20.30
CA LYS A 164 15.18 -2.12 -21.13
C LYS A 164 16.56 -2.66 -20.74
N TYR A 165 16.82 -2.78 -19.45
CA TYR A 165 18.15 -3.05 -18.93
C TYR A 165 18.30 -4.40 -18.23
N ASN A 166 17.20 -5.03 -17.82
CA ASN A 166 17.14 -6.30 -17.09
C ASN A 166 18.09 -6.34 -15.86
N VAL A 167 18.14 -5.24 -15.09
CA VAL A 167 19.17 -4.99 -14.06
C VAL A 167 18.62 -5.14 -12.64
N ILE A 168 17.29 -5.19 -12.48
CA ILE A 168 16.71 -5.30 -11.14
C ILE A 168 16.75 -6.77 -10.73
N ASP A 169 17.75 -7.11 -9.92
CA ASP A 169 17.74 -8.36 -9.20
C ASP A 169 16.65 -8.31 -8.14
N THR A 170 15.91 -9.38 -8.01
CA THR A 170 14.92 -9.50 -6.95
C THR A 170 15.59 -9.57 -5.59
N PRO A 171 14.97 -9.02 -4.55
CA PRO A 171 15.51 -9.03 -3.21
C PRO A 171 15.70 -10.43 -2.61
#